data_314fb716a94d5181631bdc827a330273
#
_entry.id   314fb716a94d5181631bdc827a330273
#
_cell.length_a   1.000
_cell.length_b   1.000
_cell.length_c   1.000
_cell.angle_alpha   90.00
_cell.angle_beta   90.00
_cell.angle_gamma   90.00
#
_symmetry.space_group_name_H-M   'P 1'
#
loop_
_entity.id
_entity.type
_entity.pdbx_description
1 polymer ?
#
loop_
_entity_poly.entity_id
_entity_poly.type
_entity_poly.pdbx_seq_one_letter_code
_entity_poly.pdbx_strand_id
1 'polypeptide(L)'
;RKKDQHTMRVNLKLVQEYDTGLIKLSNPVDPRYLMPKVSWLTYNEPEEHLDMVVSEINNKFFKRSKIIVGGISFKDDTTLERFRRKGHQIWRLKNKKDLKISENYGVESIQAALNINKAKRIIKKYKRADLLIVRHIWEHTFNQNSFASALKCLIKDGGIIFFEIPDCSKQLSSCDYTMIWEEHLLYYTYETIIPSLSQFDFEIVYKKKINYPNEPSLILCVK
;
A
#
# COMPACT_ATOMS: atom_id res chain seq x y z
N ARG A 1 24.43 17.03 -28.36
CA ARG A 1 24.43 15.81 -27.51
C ARG A 1 25.05 16.18 -26.17
N LYS A 2 24.24 16.27 -25.10
CA LYS A 2 24.76 16.42 -23.73
C LYS A 2 25.47 15.11 -23.36
N LYS A 3 26.73 15.26 -22.88
CA LYS A 3 27.54 14.15 -22.37
C LYS A 3 26.74 13.32 -21.39
N ASP A 4 26.89 12.00 -21.48
CA ASP A 4 26.28 10.97 -20.63
C ASP A 4 26.27 11.38 -19.17
N GLN A 5 25.10 11.70 -18.65
CA GLN A 5 24.88 11.63 -17.22
C GLN A 5 24.99 10.14 -16.87
N HIS A 6 25.93 9.79 -16.01
CA HIS A 6 26.08 8.42 -15.50
C HIS A 6 24.74 7.94 -14.94
N THR A 7 24.04 7.15 -15.73
CA THR A 7 22.81 6.48 -15.27
C THR A 7 23.22 5.45 -14.24
N MET A 8 22.69 5.57 -13.04
CA MET A 8 22.91 4.59 -11.99
C MET A 8 22.36 3.23 -12.48
N ARG A 9 23.18 2.18 -12.38
CA ARG A 9 22.78 0.80 -12.68
C ARG A 9 22.68 0.04 -11.36
N VAL A 10 21.59 -0.67 -11.15
CA VAL A 10 21.35 -1.52 -9.98
C VAL A 10 21.07 -2.93 -10.43
N ASN A 11 21.69 -3.89 -9.74
CA ASN A 11 21.38 -5.29 -9.97
C ASN A 11 20.12 -5.64 -9.16
N LEU A 12 19.06 -6.05 -9.86
CA LEU A 12 17.85 -6.57 -9.23
C LEU A 12 18.04 -8.06 -8.97
N LYS A 13 18.07 -8.44 -7.70
CA LYS A 13 18.20 -9.83 -7.26
C LYS A 13 17.04 -10.18 -6.35
N LEU A 14 16.29 -11.22 -6.71
CA LEU A 14 15.24 -11.77 -5.87
C LEU A 14 15.82 -12.80 -4.89
N VAL A 15 15.27 -12.80 -3.69
CA VAL A 15 15.50 -13.83 -2.66
C VAL A 15 14.16 -14.24 -2.07
N GLN A 16 14.08 -15.48 -1.62
CA GLN A 16 12.92 -16.01 -0.92
C GLN A 16 13.21 -16.06 0.59
N GLU A 17 12.31 -15.53 1.40
CA GLU A 17 12.37 -15.69 2.84
C GLU A 17 12.02 -17.12 3.25
N TYR A 18 12.81 -17.68 4.16
CA TYR A 18 12.63 -19.05 4.60
C TYR A 18 11.30 -19.24 5.36
N ASP A 19 10.98 -18.34 6.29
CA ASP A 19 9.85 -18.51 7.21
C ASP A 19 8.49 -18.24 6.56
N THR A 20 8.43 -17.29 5.64
CA THR A 20 7.15 -16.85 5.01
C THR A 20 6.98 -17.34 3.58
N GLY A 21 8.08 -17.71 2.92
CA GLY A 21 8.10 -17.97 1.48
C GLY A 21 8.00 -16.70 0.62
N LEU A 22 7.94 -15.50 1.24
CA LEU A 22 7.87 -14.23 0.54
C LEU A 22 9.08 -14.00 -0.35
N ILE A 23 8.83 -13.62 -1.59
CA ILE A 23 9.89 -13.20 -2.54
C ILE A 23 10.08 -11.70 -2.44
N LYS A 24 11.34 -11.27 -2.34
CA LYS A 24 11.69 -9.85 -2.21
C LYS A 24 12.99 -9.49 -2.94
N LEU A 25 13.19 -8.21 -3.22
CA LEU A 25 14.49 -7.71 -3.64
C LEU A 25 15.49 -7.79 -2.50
N SER A 26 16.65 -8.44 -2.73
CA SER A 26 17.73 -8.54 -1.73
C SER A 26 18.46 -7.22 -1.50
N ASN A 27 18.54 -6.40 -2.54
CA ASN A 27 19.24 -5.11 -2.53
C ASN A 27 18.26 -4.01 -2.95
N PRO A 28 17.33 -3.60 -2.06
CA PRO A 28 16.37 -2.57 -2.39
C PRO A 28 17.08 -1.23 -2.66
N VAL A 29 16.64 -0.53 -3.69
CA VAL A 29 17.14 0.79 -4.02
C VAL A 29 16.66 1.79 -2.98
N ASP A 30 17.56 2.64 -2.48
CA ASP A 30 17.18 3.68 -1.51
C ASP A 30 16.08 4.58 -2.14
N PRO A 31 14.94 4.80 -1.47
CA PRO A 31 13.82 5.57 -1.98
C PRO A 31 14.19 6.97 -2.50
N ARG A 32 15.30 7.54 -2.00
CA ARG A 32 15.81 8.84 -2.48
C ARG A 32 16.22 8.83 -3.95
N TYR A 33 16.62 7.69 -4.48
CA TYR A 33 16.96 7.53 -5.89
C TYR A 33 15.75 7.23 -6.78
N LEU A 34 14.64 6.78 -6.20
CA LEU A 34 13.40 6.48 -6.89
C LEU A 34 12.48 7.71 -7.02
N MET A 35 12.85 8.84 -6.37
CA MET A 35 12.04 10.04 -6.41
C MET A 35 11.97 10.63 -7.83
N PRO A 36 10.77 10.77 -8.44
CA PRO A 36 10.63 11.34 -9.75
C PRO A 36 11.02 12.83 -9.74
N LYS A 37 11.90 13.22 -10.65
CA LYS A 37 12.28 14.62 -10.85
C LYS A 37 11.18 15.43 -11.53
N VAL A 38 10.36 14.77 -12.31
CA VAL A 38 9.21 15.31 -13.02
C VAL A 38 8.04 14.35 -12.93
N SER A 39 6.82 14.86 -12.85
CA SER A 39 5.61 14.03 -12.94
C SER A 39 5.38 13.67 -14.41
N TRP A 40 5.49 12.39 -14.77
CA TRP A 40 5.43 11.98 -16.18
C TRP A 40 4.61 10.73 -16.46
N LEU A 41 4.48 9.81 -15.53
CA LEU A 41 3.66 8.62 -15.69
C LEU A 41 2.68 8.49 -14.52
N THR A 42 1.42 8.29 -14.84
CA THR A 42 0.40 7.85 -13.89
C THR A 42 -0.05 6.48 -14.34
N TYR A 43 0.25 5.48 -13.54
CA TYR A 43 -0.30 4.14 -13.71
C TYR A 43 -1.63 4.05 -12.98
N ASN A 44 -2.66 3.61 -13.70
CA ASN A 44 -3.99 3.41 -13.14
C ASN A 44 -4.29 1.92 -13.07
N GLU A 45 -4.31 1.37 -11.87
CA GLU A 45 -4.72 0.00 -11.63
C GLU A 45 -6.21 -0.19 -11.95
N PRO A 46 -6.63 -1.42 -12.33
CA PRO A 46 -8.05 -1.74 -12.52
C PRO A 46 -8.86 -1.47 -11.24
N GLU A 47 -10.03 -0.86 -11.37
CA GLU A 47 -10.86 -0.42 -10.24
C GLU A 47 -12.32 -0.93 -10.26
N GLU A 48 -12.69 -1.73 -11.23
CA GLU A 48 -14.08 -2.21 -11.40
C GLU A 48 -14.59 -3.01 -10.21
N HIS A 49 -13.66 -3.65 -9.46
CA HIS A 49 -13.98 -4.42 -8.26
C HIS A 49 -14.33 -3.56 -7.04
N LEU A 50 -13.92 -2.29 -7.01
CA LEU A 50 -13.99 -1.46 -5.80
C LEU A 50 -15.41 -1.19 -5.31
N ASP A 51 -16.40 -1.06 -6.20
CA ASP A 51 -17.80 -0.86 -5.80
C ASP A 51 -18.33 -2.06 -5.00
N MET A 52 -18.02 -3.28 -5.49
CA MET A 52 -18.37 -4.53 -4.81
C MET A 52 -17.63 -4.64 -3.48
N VAL A 53 -16.31 -4.47 -3.48
CA VAL A 53 -15.47 -4.64 -2.29
C VAL A 53 -15.83 -3.64 -1.20
N VAL A 54 -16.00 -2.37 -1.54
CA VAL A 54 -16.45 -1.33 -0.60
C VAL A 54 -17.81 -1.67 -0.01
N SER A 55 -18.73 -2.19 -0.83
CA SER A 55 -20.05 -2.59 -0.34
C SER A 55 -19.97 -3.79 0.63
N GLU A 56 -19.18 -4.80 0.30
CA GLU A 56 -18.95 -5.97 1.17
C GLU A 56 -18.34 -5.56 2.51
N ILE A 57 -17.27 -4.75 2.51
CA ILE A 57 -16.58 -4.29 3.71
C ILE A 57 -17.51 -3.42 4.57
N ASN A 58 -18.24 -2.49 3.94
CA ASN A 58 -19.18 -1.66 4.64
C ASN A 58 -20.28 -2.50 5.33
N ASN A 59 -20.84 -3.48 4.62
CA ASN A 59 -21.90 -4.34 5.16
C ASN A 59 -21.39 -5.28 6.25
N LYS A 60 -20.17 -5.81 6.11
CA LYS A 60 -19.58 -6.74 7.07
C LYS A 60 -19.20 -6.07 8.37
N PHE A 61 -18.58 -4.87 8.31
CA PHE A 61 -17.97 -4.27 9.49
C PHE A 61 -18.66 -3.00 9.98
N PHE A 62 -19.41 -2.28 9.11
CA PHE A 62 -19.87 -0.91 9.42
C PHE A 62 -21.33 -0.63 9.06
N LYS A 63 -22.14 -1.65 8.81
CA LYS A 63 -23.51 -1.59 8.24
C LYS A 63 -24.44 -0.52 8.84
N ARG A 64 -24.27 -0.15 10.13
CA ARG A 64 -25.13 0.79 10.83
C ARG A 64 -24.38 1.93 11.49
N SER A 65 -23.11 2.10 11.13
CA SER A 65 -22.23 3.06 11.80
C SER A 65 -21.72 4.10 10.80
N LYS A 66 -21.73 5.36 11.21
CA LYS A 66 -20.99 6.41 10.51
C LYS A 66 -19.56 6.41 11.03
N ILE A 67 -18.60 6.10 10.16
CA ILE A 67 -17.19 5.91 10.52
C ILE A 67 -16.31 7.00 9.92
N ILE A 68 -15.06 7.04 10.40
CA ILE A 68 -13.98 7.83 9.82
C ILE A 68 -13.12 6.88 8.97
N VAL A 69 -13.01 7.17 7.67
CA VAL A 69 -12.16 6.42 6.73
C VAL A 69 -10.95 7.28 6.37
N GLY A 70 -9.76 6.77 6.63
CA GLY A 70 -8.49 7.41 6.29
C GLY A 70 -7.87 6.85 5.03
N GLY A 71 -7.07 7.63 4.31
CA GLY A 71 -6.25 7.18 3.19
C GLY A 71 -4.82 7.69 3.28
N ILE A 72 -3.88 6.91 2.76
CA ILE A 72 -2.45 7.18 2.84
C ILE A 72 -1.94 7.91 1.61
N SER A 73 -2.39 7.50 0.42
CA SER A 73 -1.89 8.00 -0.85
C SER A 73 -3.00 8.42 -1.80
N PHE A 74 -2.62 8.97 -2.94
CA PHE A 74 -3.54 9.29 -4.03
C PHE A 74 -4.21 8.05 -4.65
N LYS A 75 -3.61 6.87 -4.52
CA LYS A 75 -4.18 5.59 -4.94
C LYS A 75 -5.47 5.24 -4.18
N ASP A 76 -5.66 5.84 -3.01
CA ASP A 76 -6.83 5.59 -2.16
C ASP A 76 -8.04 6.47 -2.50
N ASP A 77 -7.85 7.54 -3.29
CA ASP A 77 -8.85 8.61 -3.50
C ASP A 77 -10.19 8.06 -4.02
N THR A 78 -10.17 7.14 -4.97
CA THR A 78 -11.39 6.57 -5.57
C THR A 78 -12.13 5.64 -4.59
N THR A 79 -11.40 4.92 -3.73
CA THR A 79 -11.97 4.10 -2.65
C THR A 79 -12.58 4.97 -1.56
N LEU A 80 -11.87 6.02 -1.14
CA LEU A 80 -12.36 7.01 -0.17
C LEU A 80 -13.66 7.67 -0.65
N GLU A 81 -13.72 8.03 -1.93
CA GLU A 81 -14.92 8.64 -2.52
C GLU A 81 -16.13 7.70 -2.47
N ARG A 82 -15.94 6.38 -2.68
CA ARG A 82 -16.99 5.38 -2.55
C ARG A 82 -17.53 5.29 -1.11
N PHE A 83 -16.65 5.34 -0.10
CA PHE A 83 -17.06 5.42 1.29
C PHE A 83 -17.75 6.75 1.63
N ARG A 84 -17.29 7.87 1.06
CA ARG A 84 -17.95 9.18 1.23
C ARG A 84 -19.38 9.17 0.70
N ARG A 85 -19.63 8.55 -0.46
CA ARG A 85 -20.98 8.39 -1.02
C ARG A 85 -21.90 7.54 -0.15
N LYS A 86 -21.34 6.64 0.68
CA LYS A 86 -22.10 5.89 1.69
C LYS A 86 -22.34 6.69 3.01
N GLY A 87 -21.93 7.95 3.06
CA GLY A 87 -22.18 8.84 4.19
C GLY A 87 -21.09 8.85 5.27
N HIS A 88 -19.94 8.21 5.02
CA HIS A 88 -18.83 8.21 5.97
C HIS A 88 -18.00 9.48 5.90
N GLN A 89 -17.30 9.82 6.99
CA GLN A 89 -16.31 10.88 6.99
C GLN A 89 -15.00 10.36 6.40
N ILE A 90 -14.35 11.15 5.53
CA ILE A 90 -13.09 10.75 4.92
C ILE A 90 -11.98 11.76 5.20
N TRP A 91 -10.74 11.29 5.25
CA TRP A 91 -9.53 12.10 5.14
C TRP A 91 -8.44 11.37 4.35
N ARG A 92 -7.51 12.11 3.75
CA ARG A 92 -6.33 11.57 3.08
C ARG A 92 -5.10 12.39 3.42
N LEU A 93 -3.96 11.72 3.59
CA LEU A 93 -2.68 12.39 3.81
C LEU A 93 -2.30 13.27 2.61
N LYS A 94 -1.75 14.43 2.90
CA LYS A 94 -1.23 15.36 1.90
C LYS A 94 0.30 15.35 1.97
N ASN A 95 0.96 14.99 0.88
CA ASN A 95 2.41 14.85 0.79
C ASN A 95 3.14 16.05 1.41
N LYS A 96 2.87 17.26 0.94
CA LYS A 96 3.52 18.49 1.42
C LYS A 96 3.16 18.85 2.86
N LYS A 97 1.86 18.80 3.20
CA LYS A 97 1.37 19.28 4.49
C LYS A 97 1.68 18.31 5.63
N ASP A 98 1.49 17.02 5.41
CA ASP A 98 1.51 16.00 6.47
C ASP A 98 2.84 15.23 6.51
N LEU A 99 3.42 14.93 5.35
CA LEU A 99 4.65 14.14 5.24
C LEU A 99 5.91 14.98 5.00
N LYS A 100 5.77 16.27 4.61
CA LYS A 100 6.88 17.16 4.28
C LYS A 100 7.72 16.66 3.11
N ILE A 101 7.07 16.11 2.11
CA ILE A 101 7.66 15.67 0.83
C ILE A 101 6.98 16.39 -0.33
N SER A 102 7.56 16.32 -1.54
CA SER A 102 6.96 16.93 -2.74
C SER A 102 5.59 16.32 -3.07
N GLU A 103 4.68 17.12 -3.60
CA GLU A 103 3.37 16.64 -4.04
C GLU A 103 3.47 15.61 -5.18
N ASN A 104 4.54 15.67 -5.97
CA ASN A 104 4.76 14.79 -7.13
C ASN A 104 5.39 13.43 -6.74
N TYR A 105 5.69 13.20 -5.45
CA TYR A 105 6.30 11.96 -5.02
C TYR A 105 5.29 10.83 -4.96
N GLY A 106 5.71 9.65 -5.44
CA GLY A 106 4.92 8.41 -5.48
C GLY A 106 4.83 7.68 -4.15
N VAL A 107 4.31 6.47 -4.22
CA VAL A 107 4.07 5.60 -3.05
C VAL A 107 5.38 5.21 -2.35
N GLU A 108 6.49 5.07 -3.09
CA GLU A 108 7.83 4.76 -2.59
C GLU A 108 8.31 5.81 -1.59
N SER A 109 8.07 7.09 -1.91
CA SER A 109 8.42 8.22 -1.05
C SER A 109 7.44 8.38 0.10
N ILE A 110 6.15 8.14 -0.13
CA ILE A 110 5.10 8.23 0.90
C ILE A 110 5.36 7.21 2.00
N GLN A 111 5.59 5.93 1.65
CA GLN A 111 5.87 4.89 2.63
C GLN A 111 7.17 5.15 3.41
N ALA A 112 8.23 5.60 2.76
CA ALA A 112 9.49 5.92 3.42
C ALA A 112 9.39 7.14 4.34
N ALA A 113 8.54 8.10 4.00
CA ALA A 113 8.32 9.30 4.80
C ALA A 113 7.40 9.09 6.00
N LEU A 114 6.47 8.12 5.95
CA LEU A 114 5.50 7.88 7.02
C LEU A 114 6.10 7.02 8.12
N ASN A 115 6.23 7.59 9.31
CA ASN A 115 6.71 6.93 10.51
C ASN A 115 5.83 7.28 11.72
N ILE A 116 6.08 6.64 12.87
CA ILE A 116 5.29 6.81 14.09
C ILE A 116 5.20 8.26 14.56
N ASN A 117 6.27 9.04 14.42
CA ASN A 117 6.29 10.44 14.85
C ASN A 117 5.40 11.32 13.96
N LYS A 118 5.38 11.05 12.67
CA LYS A 118 4.46 11.71 11.73
C LYS A 118 3.03 11.24 11.97
N ALA A 119 2.79 9.94 12.17
CA ALA A 119 1.47 9.40 12.48
C ALA A 119 0.86 10.06 13.74
N LYS A 120 1.64 10.22 14.82
CA LYS A 120 1.20 10.94 16.04
C LYS A 120 0.79 12.40 15.79
N ARG A 121 1.41 13.07 14.83
CA ARG A 121 0.99 14.45 14.42
C ARG A 121 -0.26 14.42 13.57
N ILE A 122 -0.37 13.45 12.69
CA ILE A 122 -1.50 13.28 11.78
C ILE A 122 -2.80 13.04 12.57
N ILE A 123 -2.80 12.18 13.58
CA ILE A 123 -3.99 11.89 14.38
C ILE A 123 -4.47 13.09 15.21
N LYS A 124 -3.58 14.04 15.56
CA LYS A 124 -3.99 15.30 16.20
C LYS A 124 -4.81 16.17 15.23
N LYS A 125 -4.55 16.07 13.93
CA LYS A 125 -5.21 16.87 12.89
C LYS A 125 -6.49 16.19 12.36
N TYR A 126 -6.44 14.89 12.04
CA TYR A 126 -7.51 14.19 11.33
C TYR A 126 -8.35 13.25 12.19
N LYS A 127 -7.92 12.97 13.43
CA LYS A 127 -8.38 11.86 14.29
C LYS A 127 -7.96 10.49 13.73
N ARG A 128 -8.07 9.48 14.59
CA ARG A 128 -7.82 8.09 14.19
C ARG A 128 -8.97 7.57 13.33
N ALA A 129 -8.64 6.75 12.32
CA ALA A 129 -9.61 6.12 11.44
C ALA A 129 -10.22 4.87 12.08
N ASP A 130 -11.47 4.60 11.76
CA ASP A 130 -12.10 3.30 11.99
C ASP A 130 -11.69 2.31 10.91
N LEU A 131 -11.47 2.82 9.68
CA LEU A 131 -10.97 2.10 8.51
C LEU A 131 -9.87 2.93 7.85
N LEU A 132 -8.69 2.33 7.65
CA LEU A 132 -7.58 2.95 6.94
C LEU A 132 -7.36 2.25 5.61
N ILE A 133 -7.40 2.99 4.51
CA ILE A 133 -7.16 2.47 3.16
C ILE A 133 -5.67 2.58 2.82
N VAL A 134 -5.10 1.51 2.31
CA VAL A 134 -3.68 1.37 1.94
C VAL A 134 -3.59 0.56 0.65
N ARG A 135 -3.73 1.22 -0.51
CA ARG A 135 -3.72 0.56 -1.81
C ARG A 135 -2.39 0.76 -2.52
N HIS A 136 -1.83 -0.33 -3.03
CA HIS A 136 -0.62 -0.34 -3.87
C HIS A 136 0.53 0.49 -3.28
N ILE A 137 0.86 0.22 -2.01
CA ILE A 137 1.94 0.90 -1.29
C ILE A 137 2.72 -0.05 -0.37
N TRP A 138 2.08 -1.13 0.13
CA TRP A 138 2.73 -2.05 1.05
C TRP A 138 3.88 -2.82 0.37
N GLU A 139 3.71 -3.21 -0.88
CA GLU A 139 4.71 -3.88 -1.72
C GLU A 139 5.96 -3.04 -2.00
N HIS A 140 5.86 -1.73 -1.87
CA HIS A 140 6.96 -0.78 -2.01
C HIS A 140 7.68 -0.47 -0.68
N THR A 141 7.28 -1.12 0.42
CA THR A 141 7.72 -0.71 1.76
C THR A 141 9.17 -1.09 2.03
N PHE A 142 10.03 -0.09 2.16
CA PHE A 142 11.45 -0.24 2.46
C PHE A 142 11.70 -0.68 3.91
N ASN A 143 10.96 -0.12 4.86
CA ASN A 143 11.01 -0.49 6.28
C ASN A 143 9.61 -0.83 6.78
N GLN A 144 9.26 -2.12 6.66
CA GLN A 144 7.93 -2.64 7.01
C GLN A 144 7.58 -2.40 8.48
N ASN A 145 8.53 -2.59 9.42
CA ASN A 145 8.29 -2.37 10.86
C ASN A 145 7.90 -0.91 11.15
N SER A 146 8.63 0.04 10.57
CA SER A 146 8.34 1.47 10.75
C SER A 146 7.00 1.85 10.14
N PHE A 147 6.70 1.34 8.95
CA PHE A 147 5.46 1.63 8.25
C PHE A 147 4.25 0.99 8.94
N ALA A 148 4.35 -0.31 9.33
CA ALA A 148 3.30 -1.01 10.09
C ALA A 148 2.97 -0.27 11.40
N SER A 149 4.00 0.12 12.17
CA SER A 149 3.82 0.89 13.41
C SER A 149 3.11 2.22 13.17
N ALA A 150 3.41 2.88 12.05
CA ALA A 150 2.74 4.12 11.67
C ALA A 150 1.27 3.88 11.30
N LEU A 151 0.97 2.83 10.52
CA LEU A 151 -0.40 2.47 10.16
C LEU A 151 -1.23 2.14 11.40
N LYS A 152 -0.70 1.31 12.32
CA LYS A 152 -1.37 1.00 13.61
C LYS A 152 -1.66 2.25 14.43
N CYS A 153 -0.77 3.24 14.43
CA CYS A 153 -1.01 4.52 15.13
C CYS A 153 -2.16 5.33 14.53
N LEU A 154 -2.41 5.20 13.22
CA LEU A 154 -3.44 5.96 12.50
C LEU A 154 -4.86 5.41 12.68
N ILE A 155 -5.02 4.16 13.12
CA ILE A 155 -6.33 3.55 13.37
C ILE A 155 -6.71 3.61 14.85
N LYS A 156 -8.02 3.53 15.13
CA LYS A 156 -8.55 3.35 16.48
C LYS A 156 -8.25 1.96 17.00
N ASP A 157 -8.36 1.76 18.30
CA ASP A 157 -8.35 0.44 18.89
C ASP A 157 -9.52 -0.38 18.33
N GLY A 158 -9.24 -1.58 17.78
CA GLY A 158 -10.20 -2.39 17.03
C GLY A 158 -10.54 -1.87 15.63
N GLY A 159 -9.86 -0.82 15.16
CA GLY A 159 -9.96 -0.33 13.78
C GLY A 159 -9.43 -1.34 12.76
N ILE A 160 -9.72 -1.10 11.49
CA ILE A 160 -9.38 -2.00 10.38
C ILE A 160 -8.45 -1.28 9.41
N ILE A 161 -7.42 -1.98 8.92
CA ILE A 161 -6.63 -1.56 7.78
C ILE A 161 -7.08 -2.38 6.57
N PHE A 162 -7.43 -1.70 5.50
CA PHE A 162 -7.72 -2.27 4.19
C PHE A 162 -6.45 -2.20 3.35
N PHE A 163 -5.93 -3.35 2.95
CA PHE A 163 -4.86 -3.45 1.97
C PHE A 163 -5.40 -3.89 0.61
N GLU A 164 -4.88 -3.30 -0.45
CA GLU A 164 -4.90 -3.83 -1.79
C GLU A 164 -3.47 -3.95 -2.29
N ILE A 165 -3.08 -5.16 -2.71
CA ILE A 165 -1.70 -5.52 -3.03
C ILE A 165 -1.73 -6.39 -4.29
N PRO A 166 -0.77 -6.24 -5.24
CA PRO A 166 -0.67 -7.13 -6.39
C PRO A 166 -0.52 -8.59 -5.98
N ASP A 167 -1.21 -9.50 -6.67
CA ASP A 167 -0.97 -10.94 -6.55
C ASP A 167 0.01 -11.40 -7.63
N CYS A 168 1.23 -11.66 -7.23
CA CYS A 168 2.32 -12.06 -8.12
C CYS A 168 2.35 -13.58 -8.39
N SER A 169 1.34 -14.36 -7.98
CA SER A 169 1.34 -15.82 -8.11
C SER A 169 1.54 -16.30 -9.54
N LYS A 170 0.84 -15.68 -10.50
CA LYS A 170 0.90 -16.04 -11.91
C LYS A 170 2.29 -15.77 -12.50
N GLN A 171 2.80 -14.56 -12.28
CA GLN A 171 4.08 -14.13 -12.81
C GLN A 171 5.24 -14.96 -12.24
N LEU A 172 5.23 -15.22 -10.93
CA LEU A 172 6.24 -16.05 -10.27
C LEU A 172 6.21 -17.48 -10.79
N SER A 173 5.02 -18.08 -10.96
CA SER A 173 4.89 -19.47 -11.46
C SER A 173 5.29 -19.61 -12.92
N SER A 174 5.12 -18.57 -13.73
CA SER A 174 5.51 -18.54 -15.15
C SER A 174 6.94 -18.03 -15.38
N CYS A 175 7.68 -17.71 -14.32
CA CYS A 175 9.00 -17.04 -14.39
C CYS A 175 8.98 -15.76 -15.23
N ASP A 176 7.89 -15.00 -15.14
CA ASP A 176 7.76 -13.71 -15.81
C ASP A 176 8.51 -12.62 -15.02
N TYR A 177 9.71 -12.30 -15.49
CA TYR A 177 10.58 -11.30 -14.86
C TYR A 177 10.20 -9.85 -15.21
N THR A 178 9.23 -9.62 -16.09
CA THR A 178 8.80 -8.25 -16.46
C THR A 178 8.16 -7.50 -15.29
N MET A 179 7.73 -8.22 -14.24
CA MET A 179 7.21 -7.62 -13.01
C MET A 179 8.31 -7.12 -12.05
N ILE A 180 9.59 -7.42 -12.32
CA ILE A 180 10.68 -7.08 -11.41
C ILE A 180 11.13 -5.66 -11.67
N TRP A 181 10.78 -4.75 -10.75
CA TRP A 181 11.11 -3.34 -10.82
C TRP A 181 11.87 -2.92 -9.55
N GLU A 182 12.69 -1.90 -9.67
CA GLU A 182 13.49 -1.34 -8.57
C GLU A 182 12.65 -0.76 -7.43
N GLU A 183 11.42 -0.37 -7.70
CA GLU A 183 10.49 0.19 -6.73
C GLU A 183 9.57 -0.85 -6.09
N HIS A 184 9.41 -2.02 -6.70
CA HIS A 184 8.67 -3.16 -6.16
C HIS A 184 9.60 -4.01 -5.30
N LEU A 185 9.48 -3.91 -3.99
CA LEU A 185 10.39 -4.59 -3.07
C LEU A 185 9.91 -5.97 -2.66
N LEU A 186 8.60 -6.18 -2.62
CA LEU A 186 7.94 -7.35 -2.04
C LEU A 186 6.93 -7.94 -3.02
N TYR A 187 7.09 -9.22 -3.35
CA TYR A 187 6.28 -9.93 -4.34
C TYR A 187 5.39 -10.95 -3.61
N TYR A 188 4.16 -10.54 -3.32
CA TYR A 188 3.21 -11.35 -2.58
C TYR A 188 2.44 -12.32 -3.45
N THR A 189 2.13 -13.48 -2.88
CA THR A 189 1.13 -14.41 -3.39
C THR A 189 -0.01 -14.57 -2.38
N TYR A 190 -1.08 -15.22 -2.80
CA TYR A 190 -2.20 -15.52 -1.92
C TYR A 190 -1.78 -16.34 -0.69
N GLU A 191 -0.75 -17.17 -0.81
CA GLU A 191 -0.22 -18.03 0.26
C GLU A 191 0.73 -17.27 1.19
N THR A 192 1.62 -16.44 0.62
CA THR A 192 2.69 -15.80 1.40
C THR A 192 2.24 -14.54 2.16
N ILE A 193 1.11 -13.92 1.76
CA ILE A 193 0.67 -12.67 2.38
C ILE A 193 0.26 -12.84 3.86
N ILE A 194 -0.34 -13.99 4.22
CA ILE A 194 -0.80 -14.24 5.60
C ILE A 194 0.38 -14.33 6.56
N PRO A 195 1.36 -15.25 6.38
CA PRO A 195 2.50 -15.34 7.28
C PRO A 195 3.35 -14.06 7.28
N SER A 196 3.42 -13.35 6.15
CA SER A 196 4.15 -12.08 6.07
C SER A 196 3.50 -10.98 6.92
N LEU A 197 2.19 -10.81 6.87
CA LEU A 197 1.49 -9.81 7.67
C LEU A 197 1.45 -10.17 9.16
N SER A 198 1.38 -11.46 9.50
CA SER A 198 1.40 -11.93 10.88
C SER A 198 2.69 -11.56 11.63
N GLN A 199 3.82 -11.40 10.93
CA GLN A 199 5.07 -10.91 11.52
C GLN A 199 4.96 -9.49 12.11
N PHE A 200 3.94 -8.73 11.69
CA PHE A 200 3.65 -7.38 12.20
C PHE A 200 2.44 -7.34 13.12
N ASP A 201 2.04 -8.47 13.70
CA ASP A 201 0.84 -8.63 14.54
C ASP A 201 -0.45 -8.15 13.84
N PHE A 202 -0.57 -8.39 12.55
CA PHE A 202 -1.79 -8.17 11.81
C PHE A 202 -2.60 -9.48 11.72
N GLU A 203 -3.82 -9.43 12.22
CA GLU A 203 -4.81 -10.51 12.07
C GLU A 203 -5.69 -10.25 10.85
N ILE A 204 -5.75 -11.18 9.90
CA ILE A 204 -6.58 -11.06 8.70
C ILE A 204 -8.04 -11.42 9.05
N VAL A 205 -8.94 -10.44 8.94
CA VAL A 205 -10.39 -10.59 9.22
C VAL A 205 -11.25 -10.66 7.94
N TYR A 206 -10.65 -10.36 6.80
CA TYR A 206 -11.25 -10.49 5.47
C TYR A 206 -10.16 -10.67 4.43
N LYS A 207 -10.35 -11.57 3.47
CA LYS A 207 -9.44 -11.80 2.35
C LYS A 207 -10.22 -12.13 1.09
N LYS A 208 -9.84 -11.52 -0.04
CA LYS A 208 -10.44 -11.76 -1.35
C LYS A 208 -9.38 -11.59 -2.44
N LYS A 209 -9.38 -12.50 -3.42
CA LYS A 209 -8.60 -12.37 -4.64
C LYS A 209 -9.48 -11.79 -5.73
N ILE A 210 -8.97 -10.80 -6.44
CA ILE A 210 -9.59 -10.20 -7.62
C ILE A 210 -8.78 -10.64 -8.83
N ASN A 211 -9.44 -11.34 -9.74
CA ASN A 211 -8.78 -11.88 -10.93
C ASN A 211 -8.93 -10.88 -12.08
N TYR A 212 -7.86 -10.18 -12.39
CA TYR A 212 -7.69 -9.46 -13.62
C TYR A 212 -6.73 -10.21 -14.55
N PRO A 213 -6.86 -10.10 -15.88
CA PRO A 213 -6.03 -10.86 -16.82
C PRO A 213 -4.53 -10.67 -16.61
N ASN A 214 -4.11 -9.45 -16.36
CA ASN A 214 -2.69 -9.08 -16.27
C ASN A 214 -2.23 -8.71 -14.86
N GLU A 215 -3.15 -8.29 -13.99
CA GLU A 215 -2.82 -7.70 -12.68
C GLU A 215 -3.82 -8.08 -11.60
N PRO A 216 -3.85 -9.37 -11.23
CA PRO A 216 -4.72 -9.79 -10.12
C PRO A 216 -4.29 -9.10 -8.83
N SER A 217 -5.29 -8.76 -7.99
CA SER A 217 -5.07 -8.10 -6.71
C SER A 217 -5.53 -8.94 -5.53
N LEU A 218 -4.84 -8.80 -4.42
CA LEU A 218 -5.24 -9.32 -3.11
C LEU A 218 -5.86 -8.20 -2.29
N ILE A 219 -7.09 -8.39 -1.88
CA ILE A 219 -7.80 -7.50 -0.97
C ILE A 219 -7.78 -8.12 0.43
N LEU A 220 -7.33 -7.37 1.41
CA LEU A 220 -7.21 -7.81 2.79
C LEU A 220 -7.77 -6.76 3.74
N CYS A 221 -8.51 -7.19 4.77
CA CYS A 221 -8.73 -6.35 5.94
C CYS A 221 -8.04 -7.00 7.12
N VAL A 222 -7.28 -6.21 7.87
CA VAL A 222 -6.55 -6.66 9.05
C VAL A 222 -6.86 -5.80 10.28
N LYS A 223 -6.65 -6.38 11.45
CA LYS A 223 -6.69 -5.71 12.76
C LYS A 223 -5.32 -5.71 13.41
#